data_e4a37a7e875c797bfaaf5be7f2ccf107
#
_entry.id   e4a37a7e875c797bfaaf5be7f2ccf107
#
_cell.length_a   1.000
_cell.length_b   1.000
_cell.length_c   1.000
_cell.angle_alpha   90.00
_cell.angle_beta   90.00
_cell.angle_gamma   90.00
#
_symmetry.space_group_name_H-M   'P 1'
#
loop_
_entity.id
_entity.type
_entity.pdbx_description
1 polymer ?
#
loop_
_entity_poly.entity_id
_entity_poly.type
_entity_poly.pdbx_seq_one_letter_code
_entity_poly.pdbx_strand_id
1 'polypeptide(L)'
;MQGDKPFEPKAFYQVNLDDLVPQDNYYRLLNRELDLRWVRKETKKYYGRDGQKSIDPIVFVKLLLVGYLNSIDSDRRLIEHCSNRLDIRLYLGYDIDEALPWHSTISRTRQLWGEDVFVELFRKVLGMCVQKGLVRGKRQAMDAAPMKANASMDSLMEKEVMDDGEQYADELDAGSEHKVDRKRKDMVDQHHAWKKKAFEGQPGSKLPQRDDPEHQIRGRFLSNHTHYSPTDPDSRISVKPGKARQLNFHCQLSVDDGDHVITGAMAQTADLRDSQALPALVDHTLENLQEHGIEVEQVLADTGYSSGEALKHCEARGLEAYIPNFGKYKPEREGFVYNEKEDRYECQRGNRAHLPFKREVTNAKGNVARVFRTSSKDCKTCPLRAECVGKTAYKVITESIDKPYYDAMHQRLNTKYAKRLMKRRSSTVEPVLGTLVNFTNMRRVNTRGLASANKHVLMAALTYNLKKYMKKPWNNRKTVSLSMAIPQIDLAQGILAFFEALCGLNALPKGPVVTF
;
A
#
# COMPACT_ATOMS: atom_id res chain seq x y z
N MET A 1 48.24 8.52 29.53
CA MET A 1 48.50 7.17 30.07
C MET A 1 47.54 6.21 29.42
N GLN A 2 48.06 5.12 28.88
CA GLN A 2 47.24 4.03 28.32
C GLN A 2 46.64 3.25 29.50
N GLY A 3 45.29 3.06 29.49
CA GLY A 3 44.61 2.25 30.50
C GLY A 3 44.70 0.76 30.15
N ASP A 4 44.86 -0.08 31.15
CA ASP A 4 44.71 -1.52 31.06
C ASP A 4 43.44 -1.94 31.82
N LYS A 5 42.63 -2.85 31.22
CA LYS A 5 41.41 -3.34 31.80
C LYS A 5 41.47 -4.89 31.92
N PRO A 6 41.93 -5.40 33.07
CA PRO A 6 41.89 -6.83 33.30
C PRO A 6 40.44 -7.33 33.35
N PHE A 7 40.22 -8.49 32.75
CA PHE A 7 38.94 -9.22 32.81
C PHE A 7 39.00 -10.35 33.84
N GLU A 8 38.34 -10.13 34.97
CA GLU A 8 38.18 -11.12 36.01
C GLU A 8 36.71 -11.53 36.12
N PRO A 9 36.31 -12.72 35.61
CA PRO A 9 34.91 -13.16 35.71
C PRO A 9 34.58 -13.48 37.18
N LYS A 10 33.47 -12.93 37.67
CA LYS A 10 32.93 -13.24 38.99
C LYS A 10 32.16 -14.57 38.93
N ALA A 11 32.30 -15.40 39.99
CA ALA A 11 31.57 -16.67 40.10
C ALA A 11 30.06 -16.49 40.29
N PHE A 12 29.63 -15.37 40.91
CA PHE A 12 28.22 -15.07 41.14
C PHE A 12 27.92 -13.60 40.84
N TYR A 13 26.76 -13.39 40.23
CA TYR A 13 26.21 -12.05 39.97
C TYR A 13 24.78 -12.03 40.53
N GLN A 14 24.48 -11.01 41.33
CA GLN A 14 23.08 -10.67 41.62
C GLN A 14 22.69 -9.59 40.64
N VAL A 15 21.81 -9.92 39.68
CA VAL A 15 21.47 -9.08 38.55
C VAL A 15 19.97 -8.96 38.45
N ASN A 16 19.47 -7.73 38.39
CA ASN A 16 18.11 -7.44 37.99
C ASN A 16 18.15 -6.86 36.58
N LEU A 17 17.41 -7.45 35.64
CA LEU A 17 17.38 -7.01 34.26
C LEU A 17 16.87 -5.56 34.13
N ASP A 18 15.97 -5.13 35.04
CA ASP A 18 15.46 -3.77 35.06
C ASP A 18 16.56 -2.74 35.37
N ASP A 19 17.52 -3.08 36.21
CA ASP A 19 18.63 -2.18 36.56
C ASP A 19 19.69 -2.09 35.44
N LEU A 20 19.80 -3.12 34.59
CA LEU A 20 20.80 -3.18 33.52
C LEU A 20 20.40 -2.39 32.27
N VAL A 21 19.11 -2.15 32.05
CA VAL A 21 18.61 -1.44 30.88
C VAL A 21 18.34 0.02 31.24
N PRO A 22 18.94 1.02 30.52
CA PRO A 22 18.70 2.43 30.79
C PRO A 22 17.22 2.81 30.69
N GLN A 23 16.78 3.79 31.51
CA GLN A 23 15.39 4.23 31.55
C GLN A 23 14.91 4.91 30.26
N ASP A 24 15.81 5.52 29.49
CA ASP A 24 15.59 6.13 28.19
C ASP A 24 15.73 5.16 27.02
N ASN A 25 15.91 3.86 27.29
CA ASN A 25 16.00 2.83 26.25
C ASN A 25 14.75 2.82 25.38
N TYR A 26 14.95 2.69 24.05
CA TYR A 26 13.88 2.72 23.07
C TYR A 26 12.76 1.71 23.35
N TYR A 27 13.11 0.47 23.73
CA TYR A 27 12.12 -0.58 24.00
C TYR A 27 11.34 -0.37 25.29
N ARG A 28 11.93 0.30 26.30
CA ARG A 28 11.18 0.75 27.49
C ARG A 28 10.15 1.79 27.12
N LEU A 29 10.58 2.81 26.35
CA LEU A 29 9.67 3.85 25.85
C LEU A 29 8.55 3.26 25.01
N LEU A 30 8.88 2.33 24.11
CA LEU A 30 7.90 1.62 23.28
C LEU A 30 6.90 0.82 24.12
N ASN A 31 7.35 0.11 25.15
CA ASN A 31 6.48 -0.66 26.04
C ASN A 31 5.53 0.23 26.84
N ARG A 32 5.94 1.45 27.16
CA ARG A 32 5.12 2.43 27.87
C ARG A 32 4.06 3.05 26.96
N GLU A 33 4.41 3.35 25.72
CA GLU A 33 3.53 4.06 24.76
C GLU A 33 2.53 3.13 24.05
N LEU A 34 2.93 1.87 23.77
CA LEU A 34 2.13 0.94 22.99
C LEU A 34 1.38 -0.06 23.88
N ASP A 35 0.09 0.15 24.08
CA ASP A 35 -0.78 -0.79 24.80
C ASP A 35 -1.21 -1.96 23.89
N LEU A 36 -0.75 -3.17 24.22
CA LEU A 36 -1.06 -4.41 23.52
C LEU A 36 -2.01 -5.33 24.30
N ARG A 37 -2.58 -4.93 25.45
CA ARG A 37 -3.42 -5.80 26.29
C ARG A 37 -4.65 -6.33 25.57
N TRP A 38 -5.21 -5.53 24.68
CA TRP A 38 -6.37 -5.89 23.85
C TRP A 38 -6.10 -7.09 22.93
N VAL A 39 -4.86 -7.33 22.50
CA VAL A 39 -4.48 -8.41 21.58
C VAL A 39 -4.90 -9.78 22.09
N ARG A 40 -4.78 -10.03 23.40
CA ARG A 40 -5.20 -11.32 23.99
C ARG A 40 -6.69 -11.58 23.80
N LYS A 41 -7.52 -10.54 23.91
CA LYS A 41 -8.97 -10.64 23.71
C LYS A 41 -9.31 -10.94 22.26
N GLU A 42 -8.75 -10.18 21.33
CA GLU A 42 -9.02 -10.31 19.89
C GLU A 42 -8.53 -11.64 19.31
N THR A 43 -7.43 -12.15 19.82
CA THR A 43 -6.84 -13.42 19.31
C THR A 43 -7.42 -14.66 19.97
N LYS A 44 -8.21 -14.54 21.04
CA LYS A 44 -8.79 -15.70 21.77
C LYS A 44 -9.54 -16.67 20.84
N LYS A 45 -10.20 -16.16 19.82
CA LYS A 45 -10.96 -16.94 18.81
C LYS A 45 -10.11 -17.94 18.01
N TYR A 46 -8.79 -17.74 17.94
CA TYR A 46 -7.87 -18.61 17.20
C TYR A 46 -7.31 -19.76 18.05
N TYR A 47 -7.59 -19.80 19.35
CA TYR A 47 -7.04 -20.79 20.27
C TYR A 47 -8.14 -21.71 20.81
N GLY A 48 -7.83 -23.01 20.86
CA GLY A 48 -8.70 -24.01 21.49
C GLY A 48 -8.70 -23.89 23.01
N ARG A 49 -9.55 -24.69 23.65
CA ARG A 49 -9.64 -24.77 25.13
C ARG A 49 -8.60 -25.72 25.72
N ASP A 50 -8.21 -26.75 24.97
CA ASP A 50 -7.34 -27.83 25.39
C ASP A 50 -6.04 -27.84 24.60
N GLY A 51 -4.99 -28.50 25.17
CA GLY A 51 -3.70 -28.68 24.54
C GLY A 51 -2.56 -27.88 25.18
N GLN A 52 -1.38 -27.95 24.56
CA GLN A 52 -0.18 -27.23 25.01
C GLN A 52 -0.39 -25.71 24.87
N LYS A 53 -0.01 -24.97 25.92
CA LYS A 53 -0.05 -23.50 25.88
C LYS A 53 0.81 -22.94 24.73
N SER A 54 0.22 -22.10 23.93
CA SER A 54 0.93 -21.38 22.87
C SER A 54 1.71 -20.18 23.43
N ILE A 55 2.50 -19.53 22.57
CA ILE A 55 3.13 -18.25 22.90
C ILE A 55 2.08 -17.20 23.31
N ASP A 56 2.41 -16.37 24.29
CA ASP A 56 1.56 -15.21 24.63
C ASP A 56 1.38 -14.30 23.40
N PRO A 57 0.15 -13.98 23.01
CA PRO A 57 -0.15 -13.06 21.91
C PRO A 57 0.60 -11.74 21.95
N ILE A 58 0.78 -11.15 23.14
CA ILE A 58 1.52 -9.90 23.30
C ILE A 58 3.00 -10.10 22.99
N VAL A 59 3.61 -11.18 23.49
CA VAL A 59 4.99 -11.53 23.18
C VAL A 59 5.19 -11.75 21.68
N PHE A 60 4.24 -12.43 21.03
CA PHE A 60 4.29 -12.63 19.58
C PHE A 60 4.32 -11.29 18.81
N VAL A 61 3.41 -10.36 19.14
CA VAL A 61 3.41 -9.01 18.50
C VAL A 61 4.72 -8.28 18.77
N LYS A 62 5.22 -8.31 20.01
CA LYS A 62 6.50 -7.69 20.37
C LYS A 62 7.67 -8.28 19.59
N LEU A 63 7.73 -9.59 19.41
CA LEU A 63 8.74 -10.25 18.57
C LEU A 63 8.66 -9.80 17.11
N LEU A 64 7.46 -9.73 16.54
CA LEU A 64 7.29 -9.21 15.18
C LEU A 64 7.79 -7.76 15.08
N LEU A 65 7.42 -6.90 16.02
CA LEU A 65 7.88 -5.49 16.07
C LEU A 65 9.41 -5.40 16.12
N VAL A 66 10.07 -6.21 16.96
CA VAL A 66 11.54 -6.29 17.00
C VAL A 66 12.10 -6.66 15.63
N GLY A 67 11.52 -7.66 14.95
CA GLY A 67 11.94 -8.09 13.61
C GLY A 67 11.87 -6.95 12.58
N TYR A 68 10.74 -6.25 12.51
CA TYR A 68 10.57 -5.13 11.57
C TYR A 68 11.37 -3.88 11.95
N LEU A 69 11.52 -3.58 13.23
CA LEU A 69 12.33 -2.46 13.73
C LEU A 69 13.81 -2.60 13.40
N ASN A 70 14.33 -3.85 13.41
CA ASN A 70 15.74 -4.17 13.18
C ASN A 70 16.00 -4.79 11.80
N SER A 71 15.02 -4.80 10.90
CA SER A 71 15.13 -5.35 9.54
C SER A 71 15.59 -6.82 9.53
N ILE A 72 15.10 -7.62 10.48
CA ILE A 72 15.40 -9.05 10.57
C ILE A 72 14.30 -9.83 9.84
N ASP A 73 14.67 -10.53 8.78
CA ASP A 73 13.76 -11.24 7.89
C ASP A 73 13.61 -12.74 8.19
N SER A 74 14.42 -13.28 9.09
CA SER A 74 14.43 -14.69 9.48
C SER A 74 13.99 -14.88 10.93
N ASP A 75 12.99 -15.75 11.17
CA ASP A 75 12.50 -16.05 12.52
C ASP A 75 13.61 -16.68 13.40
N ARG A 76 14.56 -17.43 12.81
CA ARG A 76 15.73 -17.96 13.56
C ARG A 76 16.65 -16.83 14.01
N ARG A 77 17.04 -15.96 13.08
CA ARG A 77 17.87 -14.78 13.38
C ARG A 77 17.18 -13.83 14.35
N LEU A 78 15.85 -13.74 14.28
CA LEU A 78 15.07 -12.93 15.22
C LEU A 78 15.21 -13.46 16.65
N ILE A 79 15.02 -14.74 16.88
CA ILE A 79 15.18 -15.33 18.21
C ILE A 79 16.61 -15.20 18.71
N GLU A 80 17.61 -15.49 17.87
CA GLU A 80 19.02 -15.29 18.20
C GLU A 80 19.32 -13.85 18.62
N HIS A 81 18.84 -12.88 17.83
CA HIS A 81 18.99 -11.45 18.13
C HIS A 81 18.33 -11.06 19.46
N CYS A 82 17.11 -11.56 19.72
CA CYS A 82 16.40 -11.30 20.97
C CYS A 82 17.10 -11.95 22.18
N SER A 83 17.67 -13.14 22.01
CA SER A 83 18.36 -13.86 23.07
C SER A 83 19.61 -13.14 23.58
N ASN A 84 20.30 -12.43 22.68
CA ASN A 84 21.56 -11.74 22.97
C ASN A 84 21.41 -10.27 23.41
N ARG A 85 20.17 -9.78 23.58
CA ARG A 85 19.86 -8.38 23.87
C ARG A 85 19.06 -8.25 25.16
N LEU A 86 19.66 -7.69 26.21
CA LEU A 86 19.02 -7.51 27.52
C LEU A 86 17.80 -6.57 27.44
N ASP A 87 17.91 -5.49 26.68
CA ASP A 87 16.83 -4.52 26.48
C ASP A 87 15.62 -5.14 25.76
N ILE A 88 15.85 -6.05 24.81
CA ILE A 88 14.78 -6.75 24.10
C ILE A 88 14.17 -7.83 25.02
N ARG A 89 14.97 -8.57 25.79
CA ARG A 89 14.47 -9.53 26.79
C ARG A 89 13.53 -8.84 27.77
N LEU A 90 13.95 -7.70 28.34
CA LEU A 90 13.12 -6.89 29.22
C LEU A 90 11.81 -6.46 28.53
N TYR A 91 11.88 -6.01 27.26
CA TYR A 91 10.71 -5.63 26.47
C TYR A 91 9.74 -6.79 26.25
N LEU A 92 10.26 -7.98 26.00
CA LEU A 92 9.48 -9.20 25.81
C LEU A 92 8.90 -9.74 27.14
N GLY A 93 9.51 -9.40 28.28
CA GLY A 93 9.15 -9.90 29.61
C GLY A 93 9.78 -11.26 29.91
N TYR A 94 10.99 -11.54 29.41
CA TYR A 94 11.80 -12.73 29.69
C TYR A 94 13.03 -12.40 30.50
N ASP A 95 13.30 -13.18 31.54
CA ASP A 95 14.50 -13.03 32.35
C ASP A 95 15.75 -13.56 31.61
N ILE A 96 16.93 -13.33 32.18
CA ILE A 96 18.23 -13.65 31.57
C ILE A 96 18.38 -15.14 31.31
N ASP A 97 17.93 -15.99 32.23
CA ASP A 97 18.00 -17.45 32.21
C ASP A 97 16.78 -18.11 31.53
N GLU A 98 15.73 -17.33 31.20
CA GLU A 98 14.50 -17.84 30.62
C GLU A 98 14.65 -18.11 29.11
N ALA A 99 14.23 -19.27 28.64
CA ALA A 99 14.29 -19.60 27.22
C ALA A 99 13.24 -18.89 26.40
N LEU A 100 13.65 -18.22 25.31
CA LEU A 100 12.73 -17.61 24.34
C LEU A 100 11.96 -18.67 23.53
N PRO A 101 10.81 -18.31 22.96
CA PRO A 101 10.03 -19.22 22.12
C PRO A 101 10.82 -19.74 20.93
N TRP A 102 10.54 -20.96 20.51
CA TRP A 102 11.17 -21.53 19.33
C TRP A 102 10.74 -20.82 18.05
N HIS A 103 11.65 -20.63 17.11
CA HIS A 103 11.39 -19.89 15.86
C HIS A 103 10.18 -20.41 15.06
N SER A 104 9.92 -21.74 15.07
CA SER A 104 8.77 -22.32 14.37
C SER A 104 7.43 -21.93 15.01
N THR A 105 7.42 -21.58 16.30
CA THR A 105 6.23 -21.09 17.00
C THR A 105 5.80 -19.75 16.43
N ILE A 106 6.75 -18.85 16.12
CA ILE A 106 6.47 -17.56 15.48
C ILE A 106 5.79 -17.77 14.12
N SER A 107 6.37 -18.65 13.29
CA SER A 107 5.82 -18.96 11.97
C SER A 107 4.41 -19.54 12.05
N ARG A 108 4.16 -20.51 12.95
CA ARG A 108 2.83 -21.12 13.16
C ARG A 108 1.81 -20.10 13.65
N THR A 109 2.16 -19.26 14.62
CA THR A 109 1.26 -18.23 15.15
C THR A 109 0.91 -17.21 14.07
N ARG A 110 1.88 -16.81 13.22
CA ARG A 110 1.63 -15.91 12.08
C ARG A 110 0.64 -16.50 11.07
N GLN A 111 0.68 -17.83 10.86
CA GLN A 111 -0.27 -18.53 10.00
C GLN A 111 -1.65 -18.67 10.65
N LEU A 112 -1.69 -18.90 11.96
CA LEU A 112 -2.92 -19.11 12.72
C LEU A 112 -3.81 -17.87 12.76
N TRP A 113 -3.25 -16.69 12.95
CA TRP A 113 -4.03 -15.46 13.05
C TRP A 113 -4.52 -14.97 11.69
N GLY A 114 -5.76 -14.48 11.63
CA GLY A 114 -6.33 -13.82 10.45
C GLY A 114 -5.67 -12.46 10.17
N GLU A 115 -6.00 -11.87 9.04
CA GLU A 115 -5.56 -10.53 8.66
C GLU A 115 -6.16 -9.43 9.55
N ASP A 116 -7.36 -9.65 10.06
CA ASP A 116 -8.11 -8.74 10.91
C ASP A 116 -7.30 -8.24 12.12
N VAL A 117 -6.52 -9.12 12.77
CA VAL A 117 -5.65 -8.73 13.88
C VAL A 117 -4.56 -7.75 13.44
N PHE A 118 -4.01 -7.94 12.26
CA PHE A 118 -2.95 -7.07 11.72
C PHE A 118 -3.51 -5.73 11.25
N VAL A 119 -4.73 -5.72 10.70
CA VAL A 119 -5.46 -4.49 10.36
C VAL A 119 -5.73 -3.68 11.63
N GLU A 120 -6.20 -4.33 12.70
CA GLU A 120 -6.47 -3.65 13.96
C GLU A 120 -5.17 -3.11 14.62
N LEU A 121 -4.07 -3.86 14.56
CA LEU A 121 -2.74 -3.38 14.98
C LEU A 121 -2.33 -2.11 14.22
N PHE A 122 -2.53 -2.11 12.90
CA PHE A 122 -2.22 -0.94 12.07
C PHE A 122 -3.11 0.25 12.45
N ARG A 123 -4.43 0.05 12.61
CA ARG A 123 -5.40 1.09 12.99
C ARG A 123 -5.08 1.70 14.37
N LYS A 124 -4.71 0.88 15.35
CA LYS A 124 -4.31 1.36 16.69
C LYS A 124 -3.08 2.27 16.61
N VAL A 125 -2.04 1.86 15.88
CA VAL A 125 -0.83 2.69 15.73
C VAL A 125 -1.13 3.95 14.92
N LEU A 126 -1.97 3.87 13.89
CA LEU A 126 -2.43 5.04 13.14
C LEU A 126 -3.18 6.02 14.07
N GLY A 127 -4.09 5.51 14.91
CA GLY A 127 -4.81 6.30 15.90
C GLY A 127 -3.88 7.04 16.87
N MET A 128 -2.81 6.39 17.33
CA MET A 128 -1.77 7.04 18.12
C MET A 128 -1.12 8.21 17.37
N CYS A 129 -0.81 8.02 16.08
CA CYS A 129 -0.26 9.09 15.23
C CYS A 129 -1.25 10.25 15.04
N VAL A 130 -2.54 9.95 14.85
CA VAL A 130 -3.60 10.96 14.75
C VAL A 130 -3.71 11.77 16.05
N GLN A 131 -3.79 11.10 17.20
CA GLN A 131 -3.88 11.75 18.52
C GLN A 131 -2.67 12.65 18.81
N LYS A 132 -1.50 12.28 18.30
CA LYS A 132 -0.26 13.08 18.41
C LYS A 132 -0.19 14.23 17.39
N GLY A 133 -1.20 14.38 16.51
CA GLY A 133 -1.27 15.43 15.51
C GLY A 133 -0.28 15.26 14.35
N LEU A 134 0.10 14.02 14.02
CA LEU A 134 1.01 13.69 12.91
C LEU A 134 0.29 13.57 11.57
N VAL A 135 -1.03 13.40 11.57
CA VAL A 135 -1.86 13.24 10.38
C VAL A 135 -2.68 14.50 10.16
N ARG A 136 -2.58 15.08 8.98
CA ARG A 136 -3.41 16.23 8.56
C ARG A 136 -4.70 15.83 7.89
N GLY A 137 -4.70 14.67 7.24
CA GLY A 137 -5.85 14.06 6.58
C GLY A 137 -6.16 14.57 5.18
N LYS A 138 -6.07 15.87 4.94
CA LYS A 138 -6.58 16.53 3.72
C LYS A 138 -6.11 15.92 2.40
N ARG A 139 -4.83 15.51 2.31
CA ARG A 139 -4.20 15.00 1.09
C ARG A 139 -3.52 13.68 1.33
N GLN A 140 -3.86 12.73 0.47
CA GLN A 140 -3.27 11.40 0.51
C GLN A 140 -2.46 11.15 -0.77
N ALA A 141 -1.16 10.88 -0.61
CA ALA A 141 -0.27 10.51 -1.71
C ALA A 141 -0.23 8.99 -1.83
N MET A 142 -0.57 8.48 -3.02
CA MET A 142 -0.64 7.04 -3.27
C MET A 142 0.44 6.59 -4.24
N ASP A 143 1.02 5.43 -3.94
CA ASP A 143 2.04 4.81 -4.79
C ASP A 143 2.20 3.32 -4.46
N ALA A 144 2.88 2.58 -5.35
CA ALA A 144 3.09 1.15 -5.23
C ALA A 144 4.56 0.75 -5.34
N ALA A 145 4.92 -0.30 -4.61
CA ALA A 145 6.23 -0.93 -4.73
C ALA A 145 6.11 -2.45 -4.90
N PRO A 146 6.94 -3.07 -5.76
CA PRO A 146 7.00 -4.52 -5.85
C PRO A 146 7.71 -5.11 -4.64
N MET A 147 7.17 -6.23 -4.15
CA MET A 147 7.75 -7.07 -3.11
C MET A 147 8.02 -8.45 -3.70
N LYS A 148 9.26 -8.94 -3.58
CA LYS A 148 9.60 -10.29 -4.06
C LYS A 148 8.86 -11.34 -3.24
N ALA A 149 8.16 -12.25 -3.92
CA ALA A 149 7.49 -13.38 -3.31
C ALA A 149 8.51 -14.43 -2.81
N ASN A 150 8.07 -15.30 -1.91
CA ASN A 150 8.88 -16.40 -1.41
C ASN A 150 8.81 -17.63 -2.32
N ALA A 151 9.02 -17.40 -3.61
CA ALA A 151 9.05 -18.44 -4.64
C ALA A 151 10.11 -18.10 -5.69
N SER A 152 10.62 -19.13 -6.39
CA SER A 152 11.60 -19.00 -7.47
C SER A 152 10.91 -19.07 -8.83
N MET A 153 11.46 -18.34 -9.81
CA MET A 153 11.05 -18.46 -11.21
C MET A 153 11.34 -19.86 -11.77
N ASP A 154 12.32 -20.58 -11.21
CA ASP A 154 12.68 -21.93 -11.62
C ASP A 154 11.65 -22.98 -11.19
N SER A 155 10.80 -22.65 -10.21
CA SER A 155 9.73 -23.51 -9.72
C SER A 155 8.39 -23.33 -10.45
N LEU A 156 8.36 -22.53 -11.51
CA LEU A 156 7.15 -22.33 -12.31
C LEU A 156 6.74 -23.59 -13.04
N MET A 157 5.45 -23.92 -12.94
CA MET A 157 4.81 -25.00 -13.67
C MET A 157 3.84 -24.44 -14.70
N GLU A 158 3.68 -25.14 -15.80
CA GLU A 158 2.66 -24.82 -16.78
C GLU A 158 1.28 -25.12 -16.19
N LYS A 159 0.34 -24.22 -16.41
CA LYS A 159 -1.07 -24.48 -16.13
C LYS A 159 -1.55 -25.53 -17.12
N GLU A 160 -2.25 -26.54 -16.62
CA GLU A 160 -2.94 -27.47 -17.50
C GLU A 160 -3.88 -26.70 -18.40
N VAL A 161 -3.73 -26.91 -19.71
CA VAL A 161 -4.66 -26.40 -20.70
C VAL A 161 -5.60 -27.57 -20.97
N MET A 162 -6.87 -27.39 -20.67
CA MET A 162 -7.88 -28.35 -21.07
C MET A 162 -7.88 -28.40 -22.59
N ASP A 163 -7.39 -29.51 -23.14
CA ASP A 163 -7.19 -29.67 -24.58
C ASP A 163 -8.47 -30.18 -25.28
N ASP A 164 -9.57 -30.39 -24.53
CA ASP A 164 -10.67 -31.16 -25.04
C ASP A 164 -11.96 -30.38 -25.31
N GLY A 165 -12.43 -30.49 -26.55
CA GLY A 165 -13.76 -30.06 -26.95
C GLY A 165 -14.90 -30.75 -26.17
N GLU A 166 -14.67 -31.93 -25.58
CA GLU A 166 -15.64 -32.63 -24.72
C GLU A 166 -15.81 -31.94 -23.38
N GLN A 167 -14.72 -31.58 -22.70
CA GLN A 167 -14.79 -30.79 -21.45
C GLN A 167 -15.33 -29.37 -21.66
N TYR A 168 -15.09 -28.78 -22.82
CA TYR A 168 -15.70 -27.51 -23.22
C TYR A 168 -17.21 -27.62 -23.42
N ALA A 169 -17.69 -28.72 -23.96
CA ALA A 169 -19.12 -28.99 -24.07
C ALA A 169 -19.77 -29.19 -22.70
N ASP A 170 -19.11 -29.92 -21.80
CA ASP A 170 -19.57 -30.15 -20.41
C ASP A 170 -19.63 -28.86 -19.59
N GLU A 171 -18.67 -27.94 -19.76
CA GLU A 171 -18.68 -26.62 -19.11
C GLU A 171 -19.76 -25.68 -19.67
N LEU A 172 -20.08 -25.77 -20.96
CA LEU A 172 -21.19 -25.06 -21.59
C LEU A 172 -22.56 -25.57 -21.10
N ASP A 173 -22.70 -26.88 -20.95
CA ASP A 173 -23.93 -27.51 -20.43
C ASP A 173 -24.10 -27.24 -18.91
N ALA A 174 -23.03 -27.05 -18.18
CA ALA A 174 -23.06 -26.67 -16.75
C ALA A 174 -23.39 -25.19 -16.51
N GLY A 175 -23.59 -24.37 -17.56
CA GLY A 175 -23.97 -22.97 -17.45
C GLY A 175 -22.86 -22.05 -16.89
N SER A 176 -21.60 -22.47 -16.95
CA SER A 176 -20.48 -21.65 -16.51
C SER A 176 -20.12 -20.57 -17.56
N GLU A 177 -20.06 -19.30 -17.13
CA GLU A 177 -19.67 -18.16 -18.00
C GLU A 177 -18.17 -18.10 -18.33
N HIS A 178 -17.44 -19.20 -18.19
CA HIS A 178 -16.01 -19.25 -18.51
C HIS A 178 -15.77 -19.34 -20.01
N LYS A 179 -15.69 -18.17 -20.65
CA LYS A 179 -15.16 -18.08 -22.02
C LYS A 179 -13.74 -18.61 -22.05
N VAL A 180 -13.49 -19.64 -22.85
CA VAL A 180 -12.13 -20.11 -23.14
C VAL A 180 -11.30 -18.93 -23.60
N ASP A 181 -10.25 -18.59 -22.86
CA ASP A 181 -9.36 -17.51 -23.23
C ASP A 181 -8.49 -17.94 -24.43
N ARG A 182 -9.01 -17.69 -25.65
CA ARG A 182 -8.31 -17.96 -26.90
C ARG A 182 -6.86 -17.47 -26.90
N LYS A 183 -6.63 -16.32 -26.26
CA LYS A 183 -5.29 -15.76 -26.14
C LYS A 183 -4.38 -16.62 -25.27
N ARG A 184 -4.91 -17.25 -24.22
CA ARG A 184 -4.18 -18.21 -23.39
C ARG A 184 -3.81 -19.44 -24.20
N LYS A 185 -4.74 -20.01 -24.97
CA LYS A 185 -4.50 -21.16 -25.85
C LYS A 185 -3.41 -20.83 -26.87
N ASP A 186 -3.54 -19.71 -27.60
CA ASP A 186 -2.54 -19.28 -28.58
C ASP A 186 -1.14 -19.14 -27.97
N MET A 187 -1.03 -18.62 -26.75
CA MET A 187 0.25 -18.47 -26.06
C MET A 187 0.85 -19.82 -25.64
N VAL A 188 0.03 -20.77 -25.21
CA VAL A 188 0.46 -22.12 -24.85
C VAL A 188 0.89 -22.90 -26.10
N ASP A 189 0.13 -22.83 -27.18
CA ASP A 189 0.45 -23.46 -28.46
C ASP A 189 1.78 -22.90 -29.02
N GLN A 190 1.99 -21.59 -28.96
CA GLN A 190 3.26 -20.96 -29.33
C GLN A 190 4.43 -21.44 -28.45
N HIS A 191 4.21 -21.61 -27.16
CA HIS A 191 5.22 -22.12 -26.24
C HIS A 191 5.57 -23.58 -26.53
N HIS A 192 4.57 -24.43 -26.78
CA HIS A 192 4.78 -25.83 -27.17
C HIS A 192 5.50 -25.94 -28.52
N ALA A 193 5.08 -25.16 -29.51
CA ALA A 193 5.76 -25.12 -30.81
C ALA A 193 7.23 -24.66 -30.69
N TRP A 194 7.50 -23.68 -29.85
CA TRP A 194 8.86 -23.25 -29.56
C TRP A 194 9.67 -24.35 -28.86
N LYS A 195 9.12 -25.00 -27.81
CA LYS A 195 9.78 -26.15 -27.15
C LYS A 195 10.14 -27.23 -28.16
N LYS A 196 9.20 -27.64 -28.99
CA LYS A 196 9.41 -28.64 -30.01
C LYS A 196 10.55 -28.26 -30.93
N LYS A 197 10.56 -27.03 -31.47
CA LYS A 197 11.61 -26.52 -32.35
C LYS A 197 12.98 -26.39 -31.67
N ALA A 198 13.02 -26.00 -30.39
CA ALA A 198 14.25 -25.82 -29.66
C ALA A 198 14.92 -27.14 -29.22
N PHE A 199 14.13 -28.23 -29.07
CA PHE A 199 14.60 -29.52 -28.57
C PHE A 199 14.59 -30.64 -29.60
N GLU A 200 14.01 -30.43 -30.78
CA GLU A 200 14.09 -31.38 -31.91
C GLU A 200 15.51 -31.40 -32.48
N GLY A 201 16.35 -32.29 -31.95
CA GLY A 201 17.69 -32.55 -32.49
C GLY A 201 18.84 -32.54 -31.47
N GLN A 202 18.58 -32.36 -30.19
CA GLN A 202 19.65 -32.43 -29.16
C GLN A 202 19.35 -33.48 -28.09
N PRO A 203 19.81 -34.74 -28.22
CA PRO A 203 19.73 -35.71 -27.15
C PRO A 203 20.65 -35.27 -26.00
N GLY A 204 20.08 -34.98 -24.82
CA GLY A 204 20.81 -34.76 -23.59
C GLY A 204 21.20 -33.31 -23.29
N SER A 205 20.61 -32.30 -23.91
CA SER A 205 20.91 -30.91 -23.61
C SER A 205 20.44 -30.52 -22.19
N LYS A 206 21.39 -30.14 -21.35
CA LYS A 206 21.12 -29.46 -20.06
C LYS A 206 20.36 -28.17 -20.34
N LEU A 207 19.47 -27.78 -19.40
CA LEU A 207 18.77 -26.50 -19.47
C LEU A 207 19.73 -25.35 -19.80
N PRO A 208 19.38 -24.44 -20.73
CA PRO A 208 20.25 -23.34 -21.14
C PRO A 208 20.72 -22.50 -19.95
N GLN A 209 21.99 -22.10 -19.97
CA GLN A 209 22.54 -21.25 -18.93
C GLN A 209 21.94 -19.82 -19.02
N ARG A 210 22.00 -19.06 -17.91
CA ARG A 210 21.29 -17.79 -17.68
C ARG A 210 21.59 -16.70 -18.73
N ASP A 211 22.73 -16.75 -19.40
CA ASP A 211 23.19 -15.76 -20.38
C ASP A 211 23.00 -16.21 -21.84
N ASP A 212 22.35 -17.35 -22.06
CA ASP A 212 22.10 -17.91 -23.38
C ASP A 212 20.93 -17.15 -24.06
N PRO A 213 21.05 -16.80 -25.37
CA PRO A 213 19.95 -16.26 -26.16
C PRO A 213 18.67 -17.09 -26.10
N GLU A 214 18.77 -18.42 -25.98
CA GLU A 214 17.62 -19.31 -25.78
C GLU A 214 16.92 -19.10 -24.45
N HIS A 215 17.63 -18.78 -23.39
CA HIS A 215 17.04 -18.43 -22.10
C HIS A 215 16.20 -17.13 -22.19
N GLN A 216 16.64 -16.15 -22.97
CA GLN A 216 15.90 -14.94 -23.24
C GLN A 216 14.64 -15.21 -24.07
N ILE A 217 14.70 -16.11 -25.05
CA ILE A 217 13.57 -16.54 -25.87
C ILE A 217 12.54 -17.27 -24.98
N ARG A 218 12.98 -18.23 -24.16
CA ARG A 218 12.15 -18.93 -23.19
C ARG A 218 11.45 -17.96 -22.24
N GLY A 219 12.15 -16.93 -21.78
CA GLY A 219 11.61 -15.89 -20.92
C GLY A 219 10.43 -15.12 -21.54
N ARG A 220 10.31 -15.03 -22.87
CA ARG A 220 9.20 -14.35 -23.54
C ARG A 220 7.89 -15.13 -23.47
N PHE A 221 7.95 -16.45 -23.36
CA PHE A 221 6.77 -17.32 -23.30
C PHE A 221 6.27 -17.55 -21.86
N LEU A 222 7.09 -17.26 -20.84
CA LEU A 222 6.65 -17.33 -19.45
C LEU A 222 5.71 -16.15 -19.14
N SER A 223 4.46 -16.47 -18.85
CA SER A 223 3.45 -15.48 -18.50
C SER A 223 2.52 -15.98 -17.40
N ASN A 224 1.83 -15.07 -16.73
CA ASN A 224 0.81 -15.42 -15.74
C ASN A 224 -0.39 -16.15 -16.34
N HIS A 225 -0.57 -16.10 -17.67
CA HIS A 225 -1.62 -16.86 -18.37
C HIS A 225 -1.23 -18.34 -18.51
N THR A 226 0.04 -18.64 -18.73
CA THR A 226 0.54 -19.98 -19.06
C THR A 226 1.18 -20.70 -17.88
N HIS A 227 1.67 -19.96 -16.87
CA HIS A 227 2.43 -20.54 -15.76
C HIS A 227 1.92 -20.03 -14.40
N TYR A 228 2.18 -20.83 -13.37
CA TYR A 228 1.94 -20.49 -11.97
C TYR A 228 3.08 -21.05 -11.10
N SER A 229 3.21 -20.54 -9.89
CA SER A 229 4.13 -21.10 -8.89
C SER A 229 3.36 -22.03 -7.95
N PRO A 230 3.66 -23.34 -7.91
CA PRO A 230 3.04 -24.24 -6.93
C PRO A 230 3.51 -23.95 -5.51
N THR A 231 4.67 -23.32 -5.36
CA THR A 231 5.23 -22.91 -4.05
C THR A 231 4.46 -21.75 -3.44
N ASP A 232 4.02 -20.78 -4.27
CA ASP A 232 3.23 -19.61 -3.88
C ASP A 232 2.24 -19.27 -5.01
N PRO A 233 1.05 -19.92 -5.02
CA PRO A 233 0.08 -19.81 -6.11
C PRO A 233 -0.48 -18.40 -6.31
N ASP A 234 -0.42 -17.52 -5.30
CA ASP A 234 -0.89 -16.14 -5.39
C ASP A 234 0.16 -15.21 -5.97
N SER A 235 1.44 -15.62 -5.97
CA SER A 235 2.51 -14.79 -6.55
C SER A 235 2.38 -14.72 -8.08
N ARG A 236 2.77 -13.59 -8.66
CA ARG A 236 2.65 -13.35 -10.11
C ARG A 236 3.98 -12.87 -10.68
N ILE A 237 4.22 -13.29 -11.91
CA ILE A 237 5.34 -12.78 -12.72
C ILE A 237 5.09 -11.29 -12.97
N SER A 238 6.01 -10.45 -12.55
CA SER A 238 5.99 -9.03 -12.90
C SER A 238 7.33 -8.57 -13.45
N VAL A 239 7.26 -7.56 -14.31
CA VAL A 239 8.44 -6.99 -14.97
C VAL A 239 8.37 -5.48 -14.82
N LYS A 240 9.41 -4.88 -14.22
CA LYS A 240 9.65 -3.44 -14.36
C LYS A 240 10.70 -3.21 -15.44
N PRO A 241 10.60 -2.14 -16.26
CA PRO A 241 11.62 -1.81 -17.25
C PRO A 241 13.02 -1.81 -16.63
N GLY A 242 13.97 -2.48 -17.26
CA GLY A 242 15.36 -2.60 -16.79
C GLY A 242 15.59 -3.55 -15.61
N LYS A 243 14.57 -4.31 -15.16
CA LYS A 243 14.71 -5.31 -14.09
C LYS A 243 14.38 -6.71 -14.59
N ALA A 244 15.02 -7.71 -13.98
CA ALA A 244 14.73 -9.11 -14.26
C ALA A 244 13.28 -9.46 -13.87
N ARG A 245 12.68 -10.40 -14.60
CA ARG A 245 11.38 -10.98 -14.25
C ARG A 245 11.48 -11.70 -12.91
N GLN A 246 10.50 -11.49 -12.04
CA GLN A 246 10.44 -12.11 -10.73
C GLN A 246 8.99 -12.39 -10.35
N LEU A 247 8.79 -13.35 -9.46
CA LEU A 247 7.52 -13.56 -8.78
C LEU A 247 7.39 -12.53 -7.66
N ASN A 248 6.36 -11.72 -7.74
CA ASN A 248 6.14 -10.59 -6.84
C ASN A 248 4.69 -10.49 -6.37
N PHE A 249 4.51 -9.73 -5.30
CA PHE A 249 3.31 -8.99 -4.92
C PHE A 249 3.57 -7.49 -5.09
N HIS A 250 2.53 -6.68 -5.13
CA HIS A 250 2.64 -5.23 -5.04
C HIS A 250 2.13 -4.77 -3.67
N CYS A 251 2.90 -3.91 -3.02
CA CYS A 251 2.45 -3.13 -1.88
C CYS A 251 1.85 -1.84 -2.39
N GLN A 252 0.60 -1.56 -2.03
CA GLN A 252 -0.11 -0.32 -2.29
C GLN A 252 -0.13 0.50 -1.01
N LEU A 253 0.25 1.77 -1.07
CA LEU A 253 0.30 2.66 0.08
C LEU A 253 -0.44 3.96 -0.16
N SER A 254 -1.09 4.45 0.90
CA SER A 254 -1.57 5.81 1.04
C SER A 254 -0.81 6.50 2.16
N VAL A 255 -0.28 7.69 1.91
CA VAL A 255 0.57 8.45 2.82
C VAL A 255 0.06 9.87 2.97
N ASP A 256 -0.16 10.31 4.20
CA ASP A 256 -0.54 11.68 4.52
C ASP A 256 0.57 12.68 4.21
N ASP A 257 0.23 13.81 3.62
CA ASP A 257 1.19 14.84 3.19
C ASP A 257 1.75 15.71 4.33
N GLY A 258 1.31 15.50 5.55
CA GLY A 258 1.78 16.21 6.74
C GLY A 258 3.14 15.74 7.22
N ASP A 259 3.13 14.75 8.10
CA ASP A 259 4.35 14.15 8.65
C ASP A 259 4.70 12.81 7.99
N HIS A 260 4.13 12.52 6.82
CA HIS A 260 4.37 11.29 6.03
C HIS A 260 3.97 10.01 6.78
N VAL A 261 2.86 10.05 7.52
CA VAL A 261 2.27 8.88 8.16
C VAL A 261 1.55 8.04 7.12
N ILE A 262 1.70 6.73 7.16
CA ILE A 262 0.97 5.81 6.30
C ILE A 262 -0.46 5.67 6.83
N THR A 263 -1.44 6.00 6.01
CA THR A 263 -2.87 6.00 6.36
C THR A 263 -3.64 4.84 5.76
N GLY A 264 -3.09 4.23 4.69
CA GLY A 264 -3.61 3.03 4.06
C GLY A 264 -2.46 2.15 3.55
N ALA A 265 -2.58 0.85 3.70
CA ALA A 265 -1.59 -0.11 3.27
C ALA A 265 -2.24 -1.45 2.93
N MET A 266 -1.93 -2.02 1.75
CA MET A 266 -2.44 -3.31 1.34
C MET A 266 -1.51 -4.01 0.36
N ALA A 267 -1.55 -5.34 0.32
CA ALA A 267 -0.90 -6.14 -0.71
C ALA A 267 -1.89 -6.51 -1.80
N GLN A 268 -1.38 -6.61 -3.04
CA GLN A 268 -2.12 -7.17 -4.16
C GLN A 268 -1.24 -8.06 -5.02
N THR A 269 -1.85 -8.88 -5.88
CA THR A 269 -1.13 -9.70 -6.86
C THR A 269 -0.48 -8.82 -7.91
N ALA A 270 0.72 -9.19 -8.36
CA ALA A 270 1.55 -8.32 -9.21
C ALA A 270 1.14 -8.29 -10.70
N ASP A 271 0.09 -8.98 -11.10
CA ASP A 271 -0.54 -8.92 -12.42
C ASP A 271 -1.62 -7.83 -12.53
N LEU A 272 -2.14 -7.37 -11.40
CA LEU A 272 -3.07 -6.24 -11.35
C LEU A 272 -2.34 -4.92 -11.55
N ARG A 273 -3.01 -3.99 -12.23
CA ARG A 273 -2.53 -2.62 -12.41
C ARG A 273 -2.81 -1.80 -11.16
N ASP A 274 -1.99 -0.79 -10.91
CA ASP A 274 -2.20 0.13 -9.80
C ASP A 274 -3.57 0.83 -9.88
N SER A 275 -4.07 1.11 -11.10
CA SER A 275 -5.40 1.70 -11.31
C SER A 275 -6.56 0.81 -10.86
N GLN A 276 -6.37 -0.52 -10.82
CA GLN A 276 -7.37 -1.47 -10.33
C GLN A 276 -7.34 -1.58 -8.79
N ALA A 277 -6.21 -1.24 -8.18
CA ALA A 277 -6.06 -1.21 -6.72
C ALA A 277 -6.60 0.08 -6.09
N LEU A 278 -6.64 1.19 -6.86
CA LEU A 278 -6.97 2.51 -6.32
C LEU A 278 -8.31 2.55 -5.58
N PRO A 279 -9.42 2.01 -6.10
CA PRO A 279 -10.70 2.04 -5.38
C PRO A 279 -10.61 1.44 -3.98
N ALA A 280 -10.04 0.24 -3.86
CA ALA A 280 -9.88 -0.44 -2.58
C ALA A 280 -8.94 0.31 -1.63
N LEU A 281 -7.82 0.84 -2.14
CA LEU A 281 -6.88 1.62 -1.33
C LEU A 281 -7.49 2.93 -0.83
N VAL A 282 -8.28 3.60 -1.66
CA VAL A 282 -9.04 4.81 -1.27
C VAL A 282 -10.01 4.46 -0.15
N ASP A 283 -10.83 3.43 -0.34
CA ASP A 283 -11.84 3.04 0.64
C ASP A 283 -11.21 2.67 1.99
N HIS A 284 -10.16 1.84 2.01
CA HIS A 284 -9.41 1.53 3.22
C HIS A 284 -8.81 2.77 3.89
N THR A 285 -8.32 3.73 3.10
CA THR A 285 -7.75 4.98 3.64
C THR A 285 -8.84 5.83 4.29
N LEU A 286 -10.00 5.96 3.62
CA LEU A 286 -11.14 6.70 4.14
C LEU A 286 -11.68 6.08 5.43
N GLU A 287 -11.88 4.75 5.45
CA GLU A 287 -12.32 4.01 6.66
C GLU A 287 -11.37 4.26 7.84
N ASN A 288 -10.07 4.09 7.63
CA ASN A 288 -9.07 4.27 8.68
C ASN A 288 -9.02 5.70 9.24
N LEU A 289 -9.29 6.72 8.42
CA LEU A 289 -9.26 8.12 8.85
C LEU A 289 -10.61 8.58 9.40
N GLN A 290 -11.72 8.06 8.87
CA GLN A 290 -13.07 8.39 9.34
C GLN A 290 -13.31 7.95 10.80
N GLU A 291 -12.74 6.81 11.23
CA GLU A 291 -12.76 6.37 12.63
C GLU A 291 -12.21 7.44 13.60
N HIS A 292 -11.38 8.35 13.09
CA HIS A 292 -10.75 9.43 13.85
C HIS A 292 -11.33 10.82 13.53
N GLY A 293 -12.45 10.88 12.78
CA GLY A 293 -13.09 12.14 12.40
C GLY A 293 -12.28 12.99 11.43
N ILE A 294 -11.39 12.37 10.66
CA ILE A 294 -10.55 13.05 9.66
C ILE A 294 -11.16 12.86 8.27
N GLU A 295 -11.38 13.99 7.58
CA GLU A 295 -11.88 14.00 6.20
C GLU A 295 -10.72 14.16 5.21
N VAL A 296 -10.78 13.35 4.14
CA VAL A 296 -9.85 13.43 3.01
C VAL A 296 -10.49 14.29 1.91
N GLU A 297 -9.75 15.26 1.41
CA GLU A 297 -10.20 16.14 0.33
C GLU A 297 -9.58 15.75 -1.02
N GLN A 298 -8.30 15.35 -1.02
CA GLN A 298 -7.50 15.19 -2.23
C GLN A 298 -6.71 13.89 -2.25
N VAL A 299 -6.70 13.24 -3.42
CA VAL A 299 -5.91 12.05 -3.72
C VAL A 299 -4.88 12.37 -4.79
N LEU A 300 -3.62 12.08 -4.51
CA LEU A 300 -2.48 12.32 -5.40
C LEU A 300 -1.86 10.97 -5.77
N ALA A 301 -1.90 10.58 -7.04
CA ALA A 301 -1.28 9.35 -7.51
C ALA A 301 -0.52 9.53 -8.82
N ASP A 302 0.28 8.56 -9.20
CA ASP A 302 1.00 8.62 -10.47
C ASP A 302 0.15 8.16 -11.66
N THR A 303 0.72 8.21 -12.86
CA THR A 303 0.05 7.82 -14.11
C THR A 303 -0.39 6.34 -14.11
N GLY A 304 0.27 5.46 -13.34
CA GLY A 304 -0.08 4.04 -13.22
C GLY A 304 -1.48 3.81 -12.65
N TYR A 305 -1.99 4.75 -11.87
CA TYR A 305 -3.33 4.73 -11.28
C TYR A 305 -4.43 5.27 -12.19
N SER A 306 -4.09 5.80 -13.37
CA SER A 306 -5.07 6.40 -14.27
C SER A 306 -5.95 5.36 -14.96
N SER A 307 -7.24 5.36 -14.65
CA SER A 307 -8.29 4.65 -15.38
C SER A 307 -9.62 5.37 -15.18
N GLY A 308 -10.59 5.14 -16.10
CA GLY A 308 -11.93 5.70 -15.96
C GLY A 308 -12.61 5.27 -14.67
N GLU A 309 -12.49 3.99 -14.31
CA GLU A 309 -13.03 3.43 -13.08
C GLU A 309 -12.44 4.11 -11.82
N ALA A 310 -11.11 4.26 -11.78
CA ALA A 310 -10.42 4.92 -10.68
C ALA A 310 -10.86 6.39 -10.51
N LEU A 311 -11.00 7.14 -11.61
CA LEU A 311 -11.43 8.53 -11.58
C LEU A 311 -12.90 8.65 -11.14
N LYS A 312 -13.79 7.79 -11.67
CA LYS A 312 -15.20 7.71 -11.24
C LYS A 312 -15.33 7.41 -9.75
N HIS A 313 -14.53 6.48 -9.25
CA HIS A 313 -14.56 6.10 -7.83
C HIS A 313 -14.18 7.28 -6.93
N CYS A 314 -13.11 8.00 -7.28
CA CYS A 314 -12.73 9.20 -6.53
C CYS A 314 -13.85 10.26 -6.53
N GLU A 315 -14.47 10.51 -7.69
CA GLU A 315 -15.56 11.47 -7.81
C GLU A 315 -16.80 11.06 -7.02
N ALA A 316 -17.18 9.76 -7.06
CA ALA A 316 -18.28 9.21 -6.27
C ALA A 316 -18.06 9.33 -4.75
N ARG A 317 -16.80 9.38 -4.30
CA ARG A 317 -16.42 9.61 -2.90
C ARG A 317 -16.26 11.10 -2.55
N GLY A 318 -16.51 12.02 -3.50
CA GLY A 318 -16.33 13.46 -3.30
C GLY A 318 -14.87 13.90 -3.23
N LEU A 319 -13.94 13.09 -3.74
CA LEU A 319 -12.51 13.34 -3.67
C LEU A 319 -12.00 14.06 -4.91
N GLU A 320 -11.17 15.05 -4.68
CA GLU A 320 -10.46 15.76 -5.75
C GLU A 320 -9.19 14.98 -6.14
N ALA A 321 -9.29 14.16 -7.19
CA ALA A 321 -8.15 13.39 -7.67
C ALA A 321 -7.18 14.23 -8.50
N TYR A 322 -5.88 13.95 -8.36
CA TYR A 322 -4.78 14.46 -9.18
C TYR A 322 -3.95 13.28 -9.67
N ILE A 323 -4.36 12.72 -10.80
CA ILE A 323 -3.78 11.49 -11.38
C ILE A 323 -3.51 11.76 -12.87
N PRO A 324 -2.24 11.88 -13.32
CA PRO A 324 -1.95 12.18 -14.72
C PRO A 324 -2.50 11.11 -15.66
N ASN A 325 -3.15 11.54 -16.72
CA ASN A 325 -3.64 10.63 -17.76
C ASN A 325 -2.50 9.85 -18.40
N PHE A 326 -2.78 8.61 -18.77
CA PHE A 326 -1.78 7.73 -19.36
C PHE A 326 -1.37 8.20 -20.75
N GLY A 327 -0.07 8.25 -21.01
CA GLY A 327 0.50 8.65 -22.29
C GLY A 327 0.33 10.15 -22.60
N LYS A 328 0.38 10.49 -23.89
CA LYS A 328 0.14 11.86 -24.38
C LYS A 328 -1.35 12.04 -24.62
N TYR A 329 -2.10 12.28 -23.54
CA TYR A 329 -3.54 12.53 -23.66
C TYR A 329 -3.80 13.84 -24.41
N LYS A 330 -4.69 13.77 -25.42
CA LYS A 330 -5.17 14.92 -26.19
C LYS A 330 -6.69 14.98 -26.05
N PRO A 331 -7.24 16.01 -25.37
CA PRO A 331 -8.69 16.15 -25.19
C PRO A 331 -9.39 16.41 -26.53
N GLU A 332 -8.72 17.16 -27.41
CA GLU A 332 -9.24 17.50 -28.73
C GLU A 332 -8.74 16.55 -29.81
N ARG A 333 -9.58 16.31 -30.81
CA ARG A 333 -9.22 15.56 -32.02
C ARG A 333 -8.88 16.51 -33.12
N GLU A 334 -7.63 16.54 -33.55
CA GLU A 334 -7.15 17.43 -34.58
C GLU A 334 -8.02 17.42 -35.84
N GLY A 335 -8.65 18.55 -36.16
CA GLY A 335 -9.54 18.71 -37.30
C GLY A 335 -10.96 18.16 -37.11
N PHE A 336 -11.35 17.81 -35.89
CA PHE A 336 -12.70 17.35 -35.56
C PHE A 336 -13.19 17.99 -34.27
N VAL A 337 -14.42 18.51 -34.28
CA VAL A 337 -15.08 19.10 -33.12
C VAL A 337 -16.27 18.22 -32.74
N TYR A 338 -16.44 17.96 -31.46
CA TYR A 338 -17.60 17.23 -30.97
C TYR A 338 -18.77 18.18 -30.73
N ASN A 339 -19.92 17.84 -31.30
CA ASN A 339 -21.18 18.51 -31.10
C ASN A 339 -22.05 17.71 -30.13
N GLU A 340 -22.14 18.19 -28.89
CA GLU A 340 -22.87 17.51 -27.81
C GLU A 340 -24.38 17.43 -28.10
N LYS A 341 -24.98 18.45 -28.76
CA LYS A 341 -26.43 18.48 -29.02
C LYS A 341 -26.87 17.39 -29.99
N GLU A 342 -26.02 17.07 -30.93
CA GLU A 342 -26.34 16.11 -32.00
C GLU A 342 -25.57 14.80 -31.86
N ASP A 343 -24.81 14.64 -30.76
CA ASP A 343 -24.01 13.46 -30.46
C ASP A 343 -23.18 12.97 -31.65
N ARG A 344 -22.42 13.88 -32.25
CA ARG A 344 -21.57 13.61 -33.42
C ARG A 344 -20.29 14.41 -33.40
N TYR A 345 -19.28 13.91 -34.11
CA TYR A 345 -18.12 14.72 -34.50
C TYR A 345 -18.37 15.41 -35.82
N GLU A 346 -17.85 16.64 -35.98
CA GLU A 346 -17.88 17.43 -37.18
C GLU A 346 -16.47 17.66 -37.71
N CYS A 347 -16.22 17.26 -38.95
CA CYS A 347 -14.96 17.52 -39.61
C CYS A 347 -14.82 19.01 -39.92
N GLN A 348 -13.78 19.66 -39.41
CA GLN A 348 -13.49 21.10 -39.68
C GLN A 348 -12.61 21.28 -40.93
N ARG A 349 -12.18 20.18 -41.56
CA ARG A 349 -11.30 20.15 -42.74
C ARG A 349 -12.03 19.50 -43.91
N GLY A 350 -11.54 19.70 -45.11
CA GLY A 350 -12.05 19.05 -46.32
C GLY A 350 -13.55 19.24 -46.54
N ASN A 351 -14.28 18.14 -46.70
CA ASN A 351 -15.72 18.16 -47.04
C ASN A 351 -16.66 18.45 -45.87
N ARG A 352 -16.13 18.81 -44.69
CA ARG A 352 -16.93 19.09 -43.47
C ARG A 352 -17.92 17.99 -43.12
N ALA A 353 -17.50 16.74 -43.30
CA ALA A 353 -18.33 15.56 -43.07
C ALA A 353 -18.73 15.40 -41.58
N HIS A 354 -19.90 14.83 -41.35
CA HIS A 354 -20.39 14.50 -40.01
C HIS A 354 -20.05 13.04 -39.66
N LEU A 355 -19.66 12.81 -38.40
CA LEU A 355 -19.40 11.49 -37.83
C LEU A 355 -20.43 11.23 -36.74
N PRO A 356 -21.64 10.77 -37.09
CA PRO A 356 -22.62 10.40 -36.07
C PRO A 356 -22.15 9.19 -35.26
N PHE A 357 -22.66 9.06 -34.04
CA PHE A 357 -22.53 7.86 -33.24
C PHE A 357 -23.04 6.65 -33.99
N LYS A 358 -22.36 5.52 -33.90
CA LYS A 358 -22.75 4.27 -34.57
C LYS A 358 -23.01 3.14 -33.58
N ARG A 359 -22.10 2.91 -32.64
CA ARG A 359 -22.22 1.82 -31.67
C ARG A 359 -21.22 1.98 -30.54
N GLU A 360 -21.43 1.26 -29.48
CA GLU A 360 -20.43 0.98 -28.44
C GLU A 360 -19.66 -0.29 -28.81
N VAL A 361 -18.41 -0.32 -28.42
CA VAL A 361 -17.54 -1.49 -28.54
C VAL A 361 -16.83 -1.71 -27.22
N THR A 362 -16.83 -2.96 -26.78
CA THR A 362 -16.06 -3.37 -25.59
C THR A 362 -14.82 -4.10 -26.07
N ASN A 363 -13.65 -3.63 -25.63
CA ASN A 363 -12.40 -4.31 -25.98
C ASN A 363 -12.20 -5.57 -25.11
N ALA A 364 -11.19 -6.39 -25.44
CA ALA A 364 -10.86 -7.62 -24.69
C ALA A 364 -10.49 -7.37 -23.21
N LYS A 365 -10.32 -6.12 -22.78
CA LYS A 365 -10.03 -5.71 -21.39
C LYS A 365 -11.25 -5.16 -20.67
N GLY A 366 -12.44 -5.25 -21.27
CA GLY A 366 -13.68 -4.74 -20.69
C GLY A 366 -13.90 -3.23 -20.84
N ASN A 367 -12.97 -2.48 -21.45
CA ASN A 367 -13.15 -1.04 -21.63
C ASN A 367 -14.15 -0.76 -22.73
N VAL A 368 -15.15 0.07 -22.43
CA VAL A 368 -16.19 0.50 -23.36
C VAL A 368 -15.78 1.77 -24.09
N ALA A 369 -15.97 1.79 -25.40
CA ALA A 369 -15.72 2.97 -26.22
C ALA A 369 -16.86 3.18 -27.21
N ARG A 370 -17.16 4.45 -27.46
CA ARG A 370 -18.14 4.92 -28.45
C ARG A 370 -17.45 5.10 -29.80
N VAL A 371 -18.05 4.58 -30.84
CA VAL A 371 -17.54 4.64 -32.21
C VAL A 371 -18.37 5.62 -33.03
N PHE A 372 -17.70 6.62 -33.56
CA PHE A 372 -18.25 7.62 -34.48
C PHE A 372 -17.65 7.41 -35.87
N ARG A 373 -18.45 7.51 -36.92
CA ARG A 373 -18.01 7.18 -38.27
C ARG A 373 -18.67 8.04 -39.33
N THR A 374 -17.87 8.55 -40.29
CA THR A 374 -18.39 9.24 -41.49
C THR A 374 -19.10 8.29 -42.43
N SER A 375 -19.90 8.83 -43.34
CA SER A 375 -20.32 8.11 -44.55
C SER A 375 -19.12 7.92 -45.51
N SER A 376 -19.09 6.80 -46.20
CA SER A 376 -18.07 6.54 -47.24
C SER A 376 -18.17 7.53 -48.40
N LYS A 377 -19.38 8.04 -48.70
CA LYS A 377 -19.62 9.03 -49.74
C LYS A 377 -18.92 10.35 -49.43
N ASP A 378 -18.99 10.81 -48.17
CA ASP A 378 -18.42 12.08 -47.72
C ASP A 378 -16.89 12.14 -47.81
N CYS A 379 -16.23 10.99 -47.54
CA CYS A 379 -14.77 10.90 -47.59
C CYS A 379 -14.23 10.55 -48.98
N LYS A 380 -15.05 9.98 -49.90
CA LYS A 380 -14.60 9.57 -51.23
C LYS A 380 -14.08 10.71 -52.08
N THR A 381 -14.73 11.87 -52.00
CA THR A 381 -14.43 13.08 -52.78
C THR A 381 -13.61 14.09 -52.01
N CYS A 382 -13.18 13.79 -50.81
CA CYS A 382 -12.45 14.70 -49.97
C CYS A 382 -11.01 14.93 -50.46
N PRO A 383 -10.54 16.17 -50.64
CA PRO A 383 -9.18 16.44 -51.08
C PRO A 383 -8.11 15.95 -50.10
N LEU A 384 -8.45 15.87 -48.80
CA LEU A 384 -7.56 15.42 -47.75
C LEU A 384 -7.68 13.91 -47.47
N ARG A 385 -8.32 13.14 -48.35
CA ARG A 385 -8.56 11.71 -48.15
C ARG A 385 -7.29 10.93 -47.85
N ALA A 386 -6.22 11.14 -48.62
CA ALA A 386 -4.98 10.40 -48.52
C ALA A 386 -4.34 10.56 -47.12
N GLU A 387 -4.34 11.76 -46.56
CA GLU A 387 -3.77 12.07 -45.24
C GLU A 387 -4.68 11.62 -44.08
N CYS A 388 -6.01 11.83 -44.24
CA CYS A 388 -6.96 11.67 -43.16
C CYS A 388 -7.45 10.22 -43.00
N VAL A 389 -7.75 9.54 -44.11
CA VAL A 389 -8.42 8.23 -44.14
C VAL A 389 -7.49 7.12 -44.65
N GLY A 390 -6.52 7.47 -45.49
CA GLY A 390 -5.59 6.54 -46.11
C GLY A 390 -6.31 5.49 -46.97
N LYS A 391 -6.07 4.22 -46.68
CA LYS A 391 -6.65 3.07 -47.44
C LYS A 391 -8.10 2.75 -47.06
N THR A 392 -8.63 3.33 -45.98
CA THR A 392 -10.00 3.02 -45.52
C THR A 392 -11.07 3.81 -46.28
N ALA A 393 -12.32 3.36 -46.26
CA ALA A 393 -13.41 4.00 -46.97
C ALA A 393 -14.01 5.22 -46.22
N TYR A 394 -13.78 5.30 -44.91
CA TYR A 394 -14.40 6.26 -44.03
C TYR A 394 -13.51 6.58 -42.83
N LYS A 395 -13.71 7.76 -42.23
CA LYS A 395 -13.04 8.11 -40.97
C LYS A 395 -13.78 7.52 -39.79
N VAL A 396 -13.03 6.95 -38.84
CA VAL A 396 -13.54 6.45 -37.56
C VAL A 396 -12.86 7.23 -36.44
N ILE A 397 -13.62 7.67 -35.46
CA ILE A 397 -13.17 8.16 -34.18
C ILE A 397 -13.71 7.23 -33.11
N THR A 398 -12.83 6.73 -32.27
CA THR A 398 -13.19 5.91 -31.13
C THR A 398 -12.87 6.68 -29.87
N GLU A 399 -13.86 6.89 -29.00
CA GLU A 399 -13.75 7.63 -27.75
C GLU A 399 -14.11 6.73 -26.57
N SER A 400 -13.32 6.75 -25.52
CA SER A 400 -13.71 6.09 -24.28
C SER A 400 -14.99 6.71 -23.71
N ILE A 401 -15.86 5.87 -23.16
CA ILE A 401 -17.03 6.35 -22.40
C ILE A 401 -16.61 7.21 -21.21
N ASP A 402 -15.39 7.01 -20.71
CA ASP A 402 -14.81 7.73 -19.57
C ASP A 402 -14.09 9.03 -19.97
N LYS A 403 -14.21 9.44 -21.26
CA LYS A 403 -13.56 10.65 -21.75
C LYS A 403 -13.84 11.91 -20.91
N PRO A 404 -15.06 12.16 -20.41
CA PRO A 404 -15.32 13.34 -19.58
C PRO A 404 -14.43 13.40 -18.33
N TYR A 405 -14.16 12.26 -17.68
CA TYR A 405 -13.28 12.18 -16.52
C TYR A 405 -11.82 12.47 -16.89
N TYR A 406 -11.36 11.95 -18.03
CA TYR A 406 -10.00 12.23 -18.52
C TYR A 406 -9.82 13.70 -18.95
N ASP A 407 -10.83 14.31 -19.56
CA ASP A 407 -10.82 15.73 -19.95
C ASP A 407 -10.77 16.63 -18.71
N ALA A 408 -11.64 16.38 -17.73
CA ALA A 408 -11.65 17.11 -16.46
C ALA A 408 -10.30 16.99 -15.73
N MET A 409 -9.71 15.78 -15.71
CA MET A 409 -8.39 15.54 -15.14
C MET A 409 -7.30 16.30 -15.90
N HIS A 410 -7.34 16.29 -17.24
CA HIS A 410 -6.37 17.02 -18.06
C HIS A 410 -6.42 18.51 -17.78
N GLN A 411 -7.61 19.13 -17.72
CA GLN A 411 -7.79 20.53 -17.38
C GLN A 411 -7.26 20.86 -15.98
N ARG A 412 -7.59 20.02 -14.97
CA ARG A 412 -7.14 20.18 -13.59
C ARG A 412 -5.62 20.18 -13.48
N LEU A 413 -4.96 19.23 -14.16
CA LEU A 413 -3.49 19.06 -14.12
C LEU A 413 -2.71 20.16 -14.84
N ASN A 414 -3.31 20.92 -15.74
CA ASN A 414 -2.65 22.03 -16.41
C ASN A 414 -2.45 23.25 -15.51
N THR A 415 -3.01 23.26 -14.31
CA THR A 415 -2.88 24.37 -13.36
C THR A 415 -1.51 24.38 -12.65
N LYS A 416 -1.04 25.58 -12.27
CA LYS A 416 0.19 25.74 -11.45
C LYS A 416 0.05 25.05 -10.10
N TYR A 417 -1.16 25.00 -9.55
CA TYR A 417 -1.47 24.32 -8.31
C TYR A 417 -1.25 22.81 -8.41
N ALA A 418 -1.84 22.17 -9.41
CA ALA A 418 -1.68 20.74 -9.65
C ALA A 418 -0.22 20.33 -9.88
N LYS A 419 0.56 21.13 -10.62
CA LYS A 419 1.99 20.87 -10.82
C LYS A 419 2.76 20.87 -9.49
N ARG A 420 2.39 21.74 -8.54
CA ARG A 420 2.96 21.72 -7.16
C ARG A 420 2.54 20.48 -6.39
N LEU A 421 1.26 20.08 -6.50
CA LEU A 421 0.77 18.88 -5.85
C LEU A 421 1.48 17.61 -6.35
N MET A 422 1.72 17.49 -7.64
CA MET A 422 2.44 16.33 -8.20
C MET A 422 3.89 16.24 -7.70
N LYS A 423 4.58 17.38 -7.56
CA LYS A 423 5.91 17.40 -6.90
C LYS A 423 5.81 16.99 -5.43
N ARG A 424 4.76 17.47 -4.74
CA ARG A 424 4.52 17.11 -3.34
C ARG A 424 4.25 15.62 -3.19
N ARG A 425 3.48 14.99 -4.10
CA ARG A 425 3.27 13.54 -4.11
C ARG A 425 4.60 12.78 -4.03
N SER A 426 5.50 13.04 -4.99
CA SER A 426 6.79 12.35 -5.03
C SER A 426 7.59 12.56 -3.74
N SER A 427 7.68 13.80 -3.23
CA SER A 427 8.40 14.08 -1.99
C SER A 427 7.73 13.50 -0.74
N THR A 428 6.45 13.07 -0.81
CA THR A 428 5.71 12.46 0.29
C THR A 428 5.87 10.94 0.29
N VAL A 429 5.51 10.27 -0.79
CA VAL A 429 5.38 8.81 -0.80
C VAL A 429 6.67 8.08 -1.13
N GLU A 430 7.51 8.61 -2.04
CA GLU A 430 8.75 7.93 -2.47
C GLU A 430 9.75 7.71 -1.32
N PRO A 431 10.01 8.67 -0.41
CA PRO A 431 10.87 8.45 0.75
C PRO A 431 10.32 7.40 1.73
N VAL A 432 8.98 7.32 1.83
CA VAL A 432 8.31 6.31 2.67
C VAL A 432 8.53 4.93 2.09
N LEU A 433 8.26 4.73 0.80
CA LEU A 433 8.53 3.47 0.09
C LEU A 433 10.00 3.08 0.17
N GLY A 434 10.91 4.03 -0.05
CA GLY A 434 12.36 3.81 0.10
C GLY A 434 12.73 3.32 1.50
N THR A 435 12.12 3.89 2.54
CA THR A 435 12.33 3.47 3.93
C THR A 435 11.77 2.07 4.18
N LEU A 436 10.57 1.77 3.69
CA LEU A 436 9.96 0.46 3.87
C LEU A 436 10.78 -0.64 3.19
N VAL A 437 11.23 -0.42 1.98
CA VAL A 437 12.01 -1.40 1.20
C VAL A 437 13.39 -1.66 1.83
N ASN A 438 14.04 -0.62 2.34
CA ASN A 438 15.43 -0.73 2.80
C ASN A 438 15.57 -1.00 4.31
N PHE A 439 14.56 -0.61 5.13
CA PHE A 439 14.70 -0.61 6.60
C PHE A 439 13.53 -1.26 7.36
N THR A 440 12.58 -1.89 6.67
CA THR A 440 11.46 -2.61 7.32
C THR A 440 11.07 -3.90 6.58
N ASN A 441 12.04 -4.58 6.00
CA ASN A 441 11.90 -5.89 5.34
C ASN A 441 10.96 -5.94 4.12
N MET A 442 10.46 -4.82 3.60
CA MET A 442 9.50 -4.79 2.48
C MET A 442 10.06 -5.26 1.14
N ARG A 443 11.36 -5.51 1.03
CA ARG A 443 12.00 -5.97 -0.22
C ARG A 443 11.52 -7.36 -0.63
N ARG A 444 11.25 -8.24 0.36
CA ARG A 444 10.86 -9.63 0.15
C ARG A 444 9.89 -10.09 1.22
N VAL A 445 8.85 -10.81 0.80
CA VAL A 445 7.93 -11.51 1.71
C VAL A 445 8.52 -12.87 2.07
N ASN A 446 8.60 -13.20 3.36
CA ASN A 446 9.16 -14.49 3.84
C ASN A 446 8.10 -15.59 4.01
N THR A 447 6.85 -15.23 3.87
CA THR A 447 5.68 -16.11 3.93
C THR A 447 5.10 -16.31 2.54
N ARG A 448 4.11 -17.17 2.37
CA ARG A 448 3.46 -17.49 1.11
C ARG A 448 2.00 -17.09 1.14
N GLY A 449 1.44 -16.77 -0.01
CA GLY A 449 0.05 -16.37 -0.19
C GLY A 449 -0.20 -14.87 0.01
N LEU A 450 -1.25 -14.37 -0.65
CA LEU A 450 -1.61 -12.94 -0.64
C LEU A 450 -1.97 -12.45 0.77
N ALA A 451 -2.74 -13.23 1.54
CA ALA A 451 -3.11 -12.91 2.91
C ALA A 451 -1.87 -12.70 3.81
N SER A 452 -0.86 -13.56 3.66
CA SER A 452 0.41 -13.40 4.40
C SER A 452 1.23 -12.21 3.92
N ALA A 453 1.21 -11.92 2.61
CA ALA A 453 1.83 -10.73 2.05
C ALA A 453 1.16 -9.45 2.59
N ASN A 454 -0.17 -9.47 2.77
CA ASN A 454 -0.90 -8.34 3.35
C ASN A 454 -0.52 -8.11 4.83
N LYS A 455 -0.46 -9.17 5.65
CA LYS A 455 0.06 -9.07 7.03
C LYS A 455 1.48 -8.48 7.07
N HIS A 456 2.33 -8.86 6.11
CA HIS A 456 3.69 -8.32 6.00
C HIS A 456 3.69 -6.82 5.70
N VAL A 457 2.87 -6.36 4.76
CA VAL A 457 2.70 -4.94 4.42
C VAL A 457 2.22 -4.15 5.63
N LEU A 458 1.17 -4.63 6.31
CA LEU A 458 0.60 -3.98 7.48
C LEU A 458 1.63 -3.86 8.62
N MET A 459 2.40 -4.91 8.90
CA MET A 459 3.46 -4.87 9.90
C MET A 459 4.58 -3.88 9.56
N ALA A 460 5.01 -3.82 8.31
CA ALA A 460 6.00 -2.85 7.86
C ALA A 460 5.48 -1.41 7.98
N ALA A 461 4.24 -1.17 7.56
CA ALA A 461 3.57 0.14 7.62
C ALA A 461 3.38 0.62 9.05
N LEU A 462 2.84 -0.23 9.94
CA LEU A 462 2.65 0.15 11.35
C LEU A 462 4.00 0.40 12.05
N THR A 463 5.04 -0.37 11.73
CA THR A 463 6.38 -0.17 12.31
C THR A 463 6.98 1.17 11.86
N TYR A 464 6.78 1.54 10.60
CA TYR A 464 7.16 2.85 10.10
C TYR A 464 6.43 3.97 10.85
N ASN A 465 5.11 3.87 10.99
CA ASN A 465 4.30 4.83 11.73
C ASN A 465 4.75 4.93 13.20
N LEU A 466 5.04 3.80 13.81
CA LEU A 466 5.53 3.74 15.18
C LEU A 466 6.90 4.44 15.35
N LYS A 467 7.84 4.26 14.41
CA LYS A 467 9.11 5.02 14.38
C LYS A 467 8.86 6.53 14.27
N LYS A 468 7.88 6.94 13.46
CA LYS A 468 7.47 8.36 13.35
C LYS A 468 6.89 8.88 14.67
N TYR A 469 5.98 8.11 15.26
CA TYR A 469 5.38 8.42 16.54
C TYR A 469 6.44 8.62 17.64
N MET A 470 7.37 7.68 17.77
CA MET A 470 8.40 7.71 18.80
C MET A 470 9.42 8.86 18.63
N LYS A 471 9.70 9.29 17.40
CA LYS A 471 10.65 10.39 17.14
C LYS A 471 10.13 11.77 17.51
N LYS A 472 8.81 12.00 17.44
CA LYS A 472 8.24 13.33 17.64
C LYS A 472 7.90 13.55 19.12
N PRO A 473 8.46 14.56 19.77
CA PRO A 473 8.06 14.90 21.14
C PRO A 473 6.58 15.30 21.18
N TRP A 474 5.91 15.06 22.30
CA TRP A 474 4.54 15.56 22.52
C TRP A 474 4.53 17.09 22.47
N ASN A 475 3.81 17.64 21.51
CA ASN A 475 3.63 19.07 21.40
C ASN A 475 2.46 19.47 22.33
N ASN A 476 2.75 19.81 23.59
CA ASN A 476 1.74 20.26 24.57
C ASN A 476 0.97 21.54 24.16
N ARG A 477 1.22 22.08 22.96
CA ARG A 477 0.60 23.32 22.47
C ARG A 477 -0.68 23.14 21.64
N LYS A 478 -1.18 21.91 21.43
CA LYS A 478 -2.38 21.67 20.58
C LYS A 478 -3.51 20.87 21.23
N THR A 479 -3.54 20.76 22.54
CA THR A 479 -4.72 20.26 23.25
C THR A 479 -5.52 21.41 23.86
N VAL A 480 -5.96 22.37 23.06
CA VAL A 480 -7.05 23.25 23.43
C VAL A 480 -7.79 23.65 22.17
N SER A 481 -8.72 22.85 21.75
CA SER A 481 -9.98 23.30 21.15
C SER A 481 -11.06 22.25 21.35
N LEU A 482 -11.23 21.81 22.59
CA LEU A 482 -12.57 21.50 23.07
C LEU A 482 -13.11 22.85 23.55
N SER A 483 -14.04 23.40 22.80
CA SER A 483 -14.87 24.52 23.19
C SER A 483 -15.75 24.12 24.38
N MET A 484 -15.18 24.06 25.57
CA MET A 484 -15.94 24.31 26.77
C MET A 484 -15.96 25.82 26.95
N ALA A 485 -17.11 26.40 26.74
CA ALA A 485 -17.42 27.75 27.18
C ALA A 485 -17.19 27.80 28.70
N ILE A 486 -15.99 28.18 29.12
CA ILE A 486 -15.73 28.63 30.49
C ILE A 486 -16.35 30.01 30.53
N PRO A 487 -17.32 30.27 31.45
CA PRO A 487 -17.79 31.64 31.64
C PRO A 487 -16.58 32.52 31.95
N GLN A 488 -16.48 33.66 31.26
CA GLN A 488 -15.49 34.70 31.57
C GLN A 488 -15.73 35.14 33.01
N ILE A 489 -14.95 34.59 33.92
CA ILE A 489 -14.79 35.18 35.24
C ILE A 489 -13.85 36.36 35.01
N ASP A 490 -14.39 37.54 35.22
CA ASP A 490 -13.67 38.79 35.06
C ASP A 490 -12.48 38.80 36.03
N LEU A 491 -11.27 38.63 35.52
CA LEU A 491 -10.03 38.55 36.30
C LEU A 491 -9.82 39.82 37.11
N ALA A 492 -10.41 40.95 36.70
CA ALA A 492 -10.35 42.22 37.42
C ALA A 492 -11.11 42.17 38.74
N GLN A 493 -12.27 41.50 38.80
CA GLN A 493 -13.04 41.37 40.06
C GLN A 493 -12.37 40.39 41.03
N GLY A 494 -11.72 39.32 40.53
CA GLY A 494 -10.99 38.36 41.35
C GLY A 494 -9.75 38.97 41.99
N ILE A 495 -9.04 39.84 41.30
CA ILE A 495 -7.85 40.55 41.82
C ILE A 495 -8.24 41.62 42.84
N LEU A 496 -9.35 42.36 42.64
CA LEU A 496 -9.84 43.35 43.61
C LEU A 496 -10.26 42.68 44.92
N ALA A 497 -10.99 41.56 44.85
CA ALA A 497 -11.40 40.81 46.07
C ALA A 497 -10.20 40.21 46.81
N PHE A 498 -9.13 39.83 46.12
CA PHE A 498 -7.89 39.34 46.75
C PHE A 498 -7.09 40.47 47.44
N PHE A 499 -7.07 41.69 46.87
CA PHE A 499 -6.45 42.85 47.49
C PHE A 499 -7.24 43.39 48.69
N GLU A 500 -8.56 43.38 48.65
CA GLU A 500 -9.43 43.74 49.79
C GLU A 500 -9.24 42.77 50.97
N ALA A 501 -9.10 41.46 50.70
CA ALA A 501 -8.82 40.46 51.72
C ALA A 501 -7.41 40.62 52.33
N LEU A 502 -6.43 41.06 51.58
CA LEU A 502 -5.08 41.33 52.06
C LEU A 502 -4.98 42.64 52.87
N CYS A 503 -5.76 43.66 52.54
CA CYS A 503 -5.80 44.92 53.29
C CYS A 503 -6.59 44.81 54.60
N GLY A 504 -7.50 43.85 54.76
CA GLY A 504 -8.28 43.61 55.99
C GLY A 504 -7.52 42.93 57.14
N LEU A 505 -6.29 42.43 56.89
CA LEU A 505 -5.48 41.70 57.87
C LEU A 505 -4.55 42.59 58.73
N ASN A 506 -4.56 43.94 58.60
CA ASN A 506 -3.71 44.85 59.32
C ASN A 506 -4.41 45.58 60.53
N ALA A 507 -5.42 44.99 61.14
CA ALA A 507 -5.99 45.49 62.38
C ALA A 507 -5.86 44.46 63.52
N LEU A 508 -4.65 44.28 64.05
CA LEU A 508 -4.48 43.59 65.32
C LEU A 508 -4.39 44.64 66.44
N PRO A 509 -5.09 44.49 67.58
CA PRO A 509 -5.10 45.41 68.68
C PRO A 509 -3.76 45.36 69.46
N LYS A 510 -3.27 46.54 69.82
CA LYS A 510 -2.09 46.74 70.75
C LYS A 510 -2.47 46.20 72.12
N GLY A 511 -1.85 45.12 72.57
CA GLY A 511 -1.84 44.66 73.93
C GLY A 511 -0.83 45.42 74.76
N PRO A 512 -0.95 45.45 76.14
CA PRO A 512 -0.27 46.41 76.98
C PRO A 512 1.20 46.11 77.20
N VAL A 513 1.95 47.20 77.30
CA VAL A 513 3.34 47.25 77.70
C VAL A 513 3.46 46.85 79.21
N VAL A 514 4.26 45.84 79.51
CA VAL A 514 4.77 45.58 80.86
C VAL A 514 6.26 45.77 80.80
N THR A 515 6.69 46.80 81.48
CA THR A 515 8.04 47.09 81.90
C THR A 515 8.52 46.06 82.91
N PHE A 516 9.64 45.36 82.60
CA PHE A 516 10.80 45.19 83.51
C PHE A 516 12.05 44.88 82.70
#